data_32f4f9a6538e620d69fa071d6007cb0a
#
_entry.id   32f4f9a6538e620d69fa071d6007cb0a
#
_cell.length_a   1.000
_cell.length_b   1.000
_cell.length_c   1.000
_cell.angle_alpha   90.00
_cell.angle_beta   90.00
_cell.angle_gamma   90.00
#
_symmetry.space_group_name_H-M   'P 1'
#
loop_
_entity.id
_entity.type
_entity.pdbx_description
1 polymer ?
#
loop_
_entity_poly.entity_id
_entity_poly.type
_entity_poly.pdbx_seq_one_letter_code
_entity_poly.pdbx_strand_id
1 'polypeptide(L)'
;MRVAILTNIIAPYRVCVYRGLKKHFETAVFASGSERNRKNWEKVQEKLGDIRLKRVWGFSLAIPRRGKEGLFDYWYLHINPGYLTELVRFSPDAVISNEMGFRSLMALMYAKMFRKPLWVWWGGTLHTERSIGPVKALWRRVFVRFVPRWISYGKTSTEYLLHLGIPREKILEIQNCVDETLFSKPTPPAFTFSPRPVLLYVGQLIERKGVDLLLESAARVQNKGHTFTLVLVGDGPEKERLERKALGLGLRHVHFLPSRRPEEMPAVYKSADALVFPTLEDVWGLVVNEALWSGIPVISSIYAGCTPEIVPPENRFDPLNPEDFDAALERAVKGELAPPDTSVLLTCEEVARMIAEDIQRFLAR
;
A
#
# COMPACT_ATOMS: atom_id res chain seq x y z
N MET A 1 -16.96 20.47 -13.46
CA MET A 1 -16.58 20.51 -12.04
C MET A 1 -15.10 20.19 -11.93
N ARG A 2 -14.35 20.98 -11.14
CA ARG A 2 -12.89 20.84 -10.95
C ARG A 2 -12.58 20.16 -9.62
N VAL A 3 -11.75 19.12 -9.66
CA VAL A 3 -11.29 18.39 -8.46
C VAL A 3 -9.77 18.45 -8.35
N ALA A 4 -9.27 18.87 -7.20
CA ALA A 4 -7.85 18.88 -6.91
C ALA A 4 -7.49 17.69 -6.00
N ILE A 5 -6.43 16.96 -6.35
CA ILE A 5 -5.89 15.85 -5.57
C ILE A 5 -4.51 16.25 -5.05
N LEU A 6 -4.31 16.22 -3.73
CA LEU A 6 -3.06 16.57 -3.08
C LEU A 6 -2.35 15.29 -2.60
N THR A 7 -1.10 15.12 -3.01
CA THR A 7 -0.28 13.97 -2.61
C THR A 7 1.18 14.37 -2.41
N ASN A 8 1.97 13.63 -1.63
CA ASN A 8 3.42 13.88 -1.55
C ASN A 8 4.11 13.41 -2.83
N ILE A 9 3.79 12.20 -3.25
CA ILE A 9 4.35 11.55 -4.43
C ILE A 9 3.22 10.84 -5.19
N ILE A 10 3.37 10.74 -6.50
CA ILE A 10 2.41 10.00 -7.31
C ILE A 10 2.82 8.53 -7.30
N ALA A 11 2.04 7.73 -6.60
CA ALA A 11 2.24 6.29 -6.58
C ALA A 11 1.72 5.64 -7.87
N PRO A 12 2.46 4.66 -8.46
CA PRO A 12 2.05 3.99 -9.70
C PRO A 12 0.62 3.44 -9.64
N TYR A 13 0.26 2.82 -8.53
CA TYR A 13 -1.05 2.22 -8.31
C TYR A 13 -2.20 3.24 -8.16
N ARG A 14 -1.90 4.54 -7.98
CA ARG A 14 -2.92 5.60 -7.89
C ARG A 14 -3.30 6.17 -9.25
N VAL A 15 -2.46 5.99 -10.24
CA VAL A 15 -2.65 6.58 -11.58
C VAL A 15 -3.97 6.10 -12.20
N CYS A 16 -4.29 4.82 -12.07
CA CYS A 16 -5.54 4.26 -12.60
C CYS A 16 -6.78 4.92 -11.97
N VAL A 17 -6.79 5.14 -10.65
CA VAL A 17 -7.88 5.83 -9.96
C VAL A 17 -7.95 7.32 -10.38
N TYR A 18 -6.80 7.99 -10.52
CA TYR A 18 -6.80 9.41 -10.97
C TYR A 18 -7.33 9.54 -12.40
N ARG A 19 -6.96 8.60 -13.28
CA ARG A 19 -7.52 8.53 -14.65
C ARG A 19 -9.02 8.23 -14.67
N GLY A 20 -9.48 7.37 -13.77
CA GLY A 20 -10.91 7.12 -13.56
C GLY A 20 -11.65 8.38 -13.11
N LEU A 21 -11.13 9.11 -12.13
CA LEU A 21 -11.72 10.37 -11.65
C LEU A 21 -11.78 11.45 -12.74
N LYS A 22 -10.78 11.48 -13.64
CA LYS A 22 -10.79 12.40 -14.78
C LYS A 22 -11.97 12.18 -15.74
N LYS A 23 -12.51 10.96 -15.84
CA LYS A 23 -13.71 10.70 -16.63
C LYS A 23 -14.94 11.46 -16.13
N HIS A 24 -14.94 11.85 -14.84
CA HIS A 24 -16.05 12.52 -14.16
C HIS A 24 -15.80 14.01 -13.91
N PHE A 25 -14.52 14.43 -13.81
CA PHE A 25 -14.12 15.77 -13.38
C PHE A 25 -12.92 16.29 -14.15
N GLU A 26 -12.82 17.61 -14.27
CA GLU A 26 -11.54 18.26 -14.59
C GLU A 26 -10.61 18.08 -13.40
N THR A 27 -9.68 17.12 -13.49
CA THR A 27 -8.83 16.70 -12.38
C THR A 27 -7.43 17.27 -12.48
N ALA A 28 -6.94 17.85 -11.37
CA ALA A 28 -5.55 18.27 -11.22
C ALA A 28 -4.90 17.56 -10.03
N VAL A 29 -3.63 17.16 -10.19
CA VAL A 29 -2.82 16.55 -9.14
C VAL A 29 -1.72 17.51 -8.72
N PHE A 30 -1.65 17.82 -7.43
CA PHE A 30 -0.61 18.64 -6.84
C PHE A 30 0.29 17.75 -5.97
N ALA A 31 1.61 17.72 -6.26
CA ALA A 31 2.56 16.86 -5.60
C ALA A 31 3.77 17.63 -5.08
N SER A 32 4.28 17.28 -3.88
CA SER A 32 5.43 17.98 -3.29
C SER A 32 6.78 17.52 -3.85
N GLY A 33 6.89 16.34 -4.45
CA GLY A 33 8.16 15.91 -5.06
C GLY A 33 8.44 14.43 -4.97
N SER A 34 9.71 14.06 -4.78
CA SER A 34 10.19 12.68 -4.70
C SER A 34 10.55 12.29 -3.27
N GLU A 35 10.38 11.02 -2.92
CA GLU A 35 10.88 10.38 -1.71
C GLU A 35 12.10 9.53 -2.04
N ARG A 36 13.16 9.57 -1.21
CA ARG A 36 14.45 8.92 -1.47
C ARG A 36 14.35 7.39 -1.70
N ASN A 37 13.39 6.75 -1.06
CA ASN A 37 13.15 5.31 -1.16
C ASN A 37 12.25 4.90 -2.34
N ARG A 38 11.86 5.85 -3.21
CA ARG A 38 10.90 5.65 -4.31
C ARG A 38 11.38 6.25 -5.65
N LYS A 39 12.68 6.19 -5.90
CA LYS A 39 13.31 6.74 -7.13
C LYS A 39 12.72 6.18 -8.42
N ASN A 40 12.28 4.92 -8.42
CA ASN A 40 11.68 4.26 -9.60
C ASN A 40 10.27 4.79 -9.96
N TRP A 41 9.71 5.70 -9.15
CA TRP A 41 8.38 6.29 -9.40
C TRP A 41 8.42 7.61 -10.19
N GLU A 42 9.58 8.10 -10.57
CA GLU A 42 9.71 9.39 -11.28
C GLU A 42 9.03 9.38 -12.66
N LYS A 43 9.11 8.25 -13.38
CA LYS A 43 8.47 8.07 -14.70
C LYS A 43 6.95 7.88 -14.64
N VAL A 44 6.37 7.73 -13.46
CA VAL A 44 4.91 7.55 -13.28
C VAL A 44 4.14 8.78 -13.76
N GLN A 45 4.76 9.96 -13.78
CA GLN A 45 4.16 11.20 -14.27
C GLN A 45 3.71 11.09 -15.74
N GLU A 46 4.46 10.36 -16.57
CA GLU A 46 4.13 10.12 -17.98
C GLU A 46 2.81 9.31 -18.15
N LYS A 47 2.46 8.50 -17.16
CA LYS A 47 1.25 7.67 -17.15
C LYS A 47 -0.03 8.43 -16.78
N LEU A 48 0.09 9.64 -16.27
CA LEU A 48 -1.09 10.48 -15.95
C LEU A 48 -1.81 10.97 -17.20
N GLY A 49 -1.15 10.91 -18.37
CA GLY A 49 -1.69 11.44 -19.62
C GLY A 49 -1.90 12.95 -19.52
N ASP A 50 -3.06 13.41 -19.90
CA ASP A 50 -3.44 14.83 -19.89
C ASP A 50 -4.03 15.33 -18.55
N ILE A 51 -3.86 14.59 -17.45
CA ILE A 51 -4.17 15.10 -16.11
C ILE A 51 -3.16 16.17 -15.75
N ARG A 52 -3.65 17.37 -15.40
CA ARG A 52 -2.80 18.49 -14.99
C ARG A 52 -2.01 18.11 -13.74
N LEU A 53 -0.69 18.00 -13.88
CA LEU A 53 0.24 17.78 -12.78
C LEU A 53 0.99 19.07 -12.46
N LYS A 54 1.06 19.44 -11.18
CA LYS A 54 1.87 20.57 -10.71
C LYS A 54 2.69 20.14 -9.49
N ARG A 55 4.01 20.36 -9.55
CA ARG A 55 4.87 20.27 -8.38
C ARG A 55 4.73 21.52 -7.55
N VAL A 56 4.49 21.35 -6.26
CA VAL A 56 4.34 22.46 -5.30
C VAL A 56 5.68 22.77 -4.63
N TRP A 57 5.93 24.02 -4.37
CA TRP A 57 7.12 24.45 -3.64
C TRP A 57 7.00 24.16 -2.13
N GLY A 58 8.16 23.95 -1.49
CA GLY A 58 8.29 23.63 -0.08
C GLY A 58 9.52 22.77 0.16
N PHE A 59 9.62 22.19 1.35
CA PHE A 59 10.73 21.32 1.69
C PHE A 59 10.25 20.03 2.35
N SER A 60 11.09 19.00 2.26
CA SER A 60 10.83 17.67 2.83
C SER A 60 12.08 17.16 3.54
N LEU A 61 11.92 16.70 4.76
CA LEU A 61 12.97 16.09 5.57
C LEU A 61 12.67 14.60 5.73
N ALA A 62 13.67 13.75 5.44
CA ALA A 62 13.61 12.33 5.70
C ALA A 62 14.32 12.03 7.02
N ILE A 63 13.61 11.45 7.99
CA ILE A 63 14.10 11.09 9.31
C ILE A 63 14.12 9.57 9.41
N PRO A 64 15.29 8.91 9.57
CA PRO A 64 15.36 7.47 9.70
C PRO A 64 14.72 7.01 11.01
N ARG A 65 13.83 6.02 10.91
CA ARG A 65 13.27 5.29 12.05
C ARG A 65 14.05 3.98 12.19
N ARG A 66 14.75 3.81 13.29
CA ARG A 66 15.54 2.62 13.56
C ARG A 66 14.73 1.59 14.34
N GLY A 67 14.84 0.31 13.96
CA GLY A 67 14.33 -0.84 14.70
C GLY A 67 15.42 -1.49 15.56
N LYS A 68 15.16 -2.72 16.01
CA LYS A 68 16.12 -3.49 16.83
C LYS A 68 17.33 -3.94 16.02
N GLU A 69 17.12 -4.28 14.75
CA GLU A 69 18.10 -4.92 13.86
C GLU A 69 18.68 -3.96 12.80
N GLY A 70 18.07 -2.77 12.62
CA GLY A 70 18.53 -1.83 11.61
C GLY A 70 17.55 -0.71 11.29
N LEU A 71 17.45 -0.38 10.00
CA LEU A 71 16.50 0.61 9.52
C LEU A 71 15.09 -0.02 9.43
N PHE A 72 14.20 0.43 10.31
CA PHE A 72 12.79 -0.01 10.28
C PHE A 72 12.02 0.66 9.14
N ASP A 73 12.12 1.99 8.99
CA ASP A 73 11.50 2.78 7.92
C ASP A 73 12.01 4.23 7.96
N TYR A 74 11.49 5.11 7.07
CA TYR A 74 11.72 6.55 7.11
C TYR A 74 10.44 7.29 7.49
N TRP A 75 10.59 8.31 8.33
CA TRP A 75 9.60 9.35 8.54
C TRP A 75 9.89 10.52 7.60
N TYR A 76 8.85 11.03 6.96
CA TYR A 76 8.96 12.22 6.14
C TYR A 76 8.17 13.37 6.77
N LEU A 77 8.85 14.48 7.02
CA LEU A 77 8.21 15.74 7.36
C LEU A 77 8.16 16.60 6.09
N HIS A 78 6.96 16.82 5.58
CA HIS A 78 6.73 17.65 4.41
C HIS A 78 6.09 18.97 4.83
N ILE A 79 6.73 20.09 4.54
CA ILE A 79 6.21 21.45 4.77
C ILE A 79 6.18 22.16 3.42
N ASN A 80 5.04 22.15 2.77
CA ASN A 80 4.86 22.61 1.40
C ASN A 80 3.69 23.62 1.31
N PRO A 81 3.89 24.91 1.64
CA PRO A 81 2.84 25.93 1.52
C PRO A 81 2.32 26.13 0.11
N GLY A 82 3.11 25.74 -0.90
CA GLY A 82 2.73 25.77 -2.31
C GLY A 82 1.42 25.05 -2.65
N TYR A 83 0.96 24.11 -1.81
CA TYR A 83 -0.37 23.51 -1.99
C TYR A 83 -1.48 24.54 -1.94
N LEU A 84 -1.44 25.47 -0.97
CA LEU A 84 -2.45 26.52 -0.87
C LEU A 84 -2.42 27.45 -2.09
N THR A 85 -1.22 27.83 -2.54
CA THR A 85 -1.05 28.67 -3.73
C THR A 85 -1.66 28.02 -4.98
N GLU A 86 -1.39 26.74 -5.22
CA GLU A 86 -1.92 26.03 -6.40
C GLU A 86 -3.42 25.76 -6.28
N LEU A 87 -3.96 25.54 -5.08
CA LEU A 87 -5.40 25.45 -4.84
C LEU A 87 -6.11 26.76 -5.19
N VAL A 88 -5.58 27.90 -4.75
CA VAL A 88 -6.16 29.22 -5.07
C VAL A 88 -6.13 29.47 -6.57
N ARG A 89 -5.02 29.15 -7.25
CA ARG A 89 -4.88 29.33 -8.72
C ARG A 89 -5.81 28.44 -9.52
N PHE A 90 -5.95 27.18 -9.12
CA PHE A 90 -6.80 26.21 -9.82
C PHE A 90 -8.27 26.40 -9.48
N SER A 91 -8.57 26.92 -8.28
CA SER A 91 -9.92 27.14 -7.78
C SER A 91 -10.85 25.92 -7.92
N PRO A 92 -10.49 24.76 -7.31
CA PRO A 92 -11.29 23.55 -7.41
C PRO A 92 -12.63 23.68 -6.68
N ASP A 93 -13.63 22.92 -7.17
CA ASP A 93 -14.94 22.79 -6.52
C ASP A 93 -14.90 21.77 -5.37
N ALA A 94 -14.00 20.81 -5.41
CA ALA A 94 -13.76 19.84 -4.36
C ALA A 94 -12.27 19.50 -4.25
N VAL A 95 -11.81 19.18 -3.04
CA VAL A 95 -10.42 18.81 -2.75
C VAL A 95 -10.34 17.43 -2.14
N ILE A 96 -9.44 16.60 -2.65
CA ILE A 96 -9.04 15.33 -2.04
C ILE A 96 -7.60 15.48 -1.57
N SER A 97 -7.33 15.23 -0.29
CA SER A 97 -5.96 15.29 0.26
C SER A 97 -5.60 13.98 0.96
N ASN A 98 -4.41 13.45 0.66
CA ASN A 98 -3.96 12.21 1.28
C ASN A 98 -3.39 12.45 2.68
N GLU A 99 -3.77 11.60 3.66
CA GLU A 99 -3.26 11.58 5.04
C GLU A 99 -3.53 12.86 5.88
N MET A 100 -3.27 12.77 7.19
CA MET A 100 -3.47 13.87 8.14
C MET A 100 -2.18 14.68 8.36
N GLY A 101 -1.55 15.13 7.26
CA GLY A 101 -0.30 15.88 7.30
C GLY A 101 -0.46 17.37 6.95
N PHE A 102 0.67 18.07 6.77
CA PHE A 102 0.72 19.50 6.46
C PHE A 102 -0.07 19.86 5.18
N ARG A 103 -0.03 19.03 4.13
CA ARG A 103 -0.82 19.27 2.91
C ARG A 103 -2.32 19.27 3.18
N SER A 104 -2.81 18.38 4.06
CA SER A 104 -4.22 18.35 4.44
C SER A 104 -4.61 19.55 5.32
N LEU A 105 -3.66 20.12 6.06
CA LEU A 105 -3.86 21.43 6.72
C LEU A 105 -4.03 22.52 5.67
N MET A 106 -3.21 22.57 4.63
CA MET A 106 -3.35 23.54 3.54
C MET A 106 -4.68 23.37 2.79
N ALA A 107 -5.07 22.11 2.54
CA ALA A 107 -6.37 21.79 1.95
C ALA A 107 -7.53 22.25 2.83
N LEU A 108 -7.44 22.05 4.16
CA LEU A 108 -8.45 22.49 5.12
C LEU A 108 -8.55 24.02 5.18
N MET A 109 -7.41 24.72 5.16
CA MET A 109 -7.40 26.18 5.10
C MET A 109 -8.12 26.69 3.85
N TYR A 110 -7.79 26.14 2.67
CA TYR A 110 -8.48 26.46 1.43
C TYR A 110 -9.99 26.17 1.52
N ALA A 111 -10.35 24.98 1.98
CA ALA A 111 -11.73 24.52 2.10
C ALA A 111 -12.57 25.47 3.00
N LYS A 112 -12.01 25.91 4.13
CA LYS A 112 -12.66 26.87 5.04
C LYS A 112 -12.75 28.26 4.44
N MET A 113 -11.67 28.75 3.84
CA MET A 113 -11.60 30.12 3.26
C MET A 113 -12.56 30.30 2.08
N PHE A 114 -12.67 29.29 1.22
CA PHE A 114 -13.49 29.36 0.00
C PHE A 114 -14.80 28.55 0.10
N ARG A 115 -15.13 28.02 1.27
CA ARG A 115 -16.34 27.20 1.53
C ARG A 115 -16.45 26.01 0.55
N LYS A 116 -15.32 25.34 0.27
CA LYS A 116 -15.27 24.18 -0.61
C LYS A 116 -15.18 22.89 0.21
N PRO A 117 -15.78 21.77 -0.23
CA PRO A 117 -15.69 20.50 0.46
C PRO A 117 -14.29 19.88 0.36
N LEU A 118 -13.91 19.15 1.42
CA LEU A 118 -12.64 18.45 1.55
C LEU A 118 -12.89 16.99 1.92
N TRP A 119 -12.25 16.08 1.18
CA TRP A 119 -12.07 14.67 1.52
C TRP A 119 -10.63 14.43 1.96
N VAL A 120 -10.45 13.76 3.09
CA VAL A 120 -9.14 13.26 3.49
C VAL A 120 -9.07 11.76 3.23
N TRP A 121 -8.12 11.34 2.40
CA TRP A 121 -7.90 9.95 2.04
C TRP A 121 -6.90 9.32 3.00
N TRP A 122 -7.37 8.38 3.81
CA TRP A 122 -6.62 7.83 4.93
C TRP A 122 -6.38 6.32 4.79
N GLY A 123 -5.16 5.86 5.11
CA GLY A 123 -4.76 4.46 5.04
C GLY A 123 -4.32 3.84 6.37
N GLY A 124 -4.01 4.65 7.40
CA GLY A 124 -3.53 4.12 8.68
C GLY A 124 -4.56 3.28 9.41
N THR A 125 -4.11 2.24 10.10
CA THR A 125 -4.93 1.28 10.85
C THR A 125 -4.65 1.40 12.34
N LEU A 126 -5.44 0.77 13.21
CA LEU A 126 -5.18 0.71 14.65
C LEU A 126 -3.77 0.12 14.93
N HIS A 127 -3.38 -0.89 14.16
CA HIS A 127 -2.07 -1.52 14.31
C HIS A 127 -0.92 -0.61 13.87
N THR A 128 -1.00 0.02 12.70
CA THR A 128 0.08 0.89 12.18
C THR A 128 0.23 2.19 12.98
N GLU A 129 -0.82 2.58 13.70
CA GLU A 129 -0.86 3.82 14.46
C GLU A 129 -0.74 3.62 15.99
N ARG A 130 -0.51 2.38 16.45
CA ARG A 130 -0.45 2.02 17.88
C ARG A 130 0.64 2.75 18.68
N SER A 131 1.71 3.15 18.03
CA SER A 131 2.89 3.79 18.66
C SER A 131 3.09 5.26 18.28
N ILE A 132 2.01 5.97 17.93
CA ILE A 132 2.13 7.41 17.63
C ILE A 132 2.40 8.20 18.92
N GLY A 133 3.31 9.18 18.83
CA GLY A 133 3.58 10.08 19.95
C GLY A 133 2.40 10.99 20.31
N PRO A 134 2.36 11.51 21.55
CA PRO A 134 1.22 12.26 22.07
C PRO A 134 0.88 13.52 21.26
N VAL A 135 1.87 14.21 20.74
CA VAL A 135 1.67 15.41 19.90
C VAL A 135 0.94 15.06 18.60
N LYS A 136 1.33 13.97 17.94
CA LYS A 136 0.67 13.51 16.72
C LYS A 136 -0.74 13.00 17.01
N ALA A 137 -0.95 12.33 18.14
CA ALA A 137 -2.26 11.87 18.57
C ALA A 137 -3.21 13.05 18.86
N LEU A 138 -2.73 14.08 19.57
CA LEU A 138 -3.50 15.29 19.82
C LEU A 138 -3.84 16.02 18.52
N TRP A 139 -2.85 16.20 17.63
CA TRP A 139 -3.08 16.79 16.30
C TRP A 139 -4.21 16.08 15.55
N ARG A 140 -4.20 14.75 15.51
CA ARG A 140 -5.25 13.96 14.83
C ARG A 140 -6.61 14.18 15.45
N ARG A 141 -6.72 14.11 16.79
CA ARG A 141 -7.99 14.35 17.50
C ARG A 141 -8.57 15.73 17.23
N VAL A 142 -7.73 16.74 17.07
CA VAL A 142 -8.17 18.09 16.73
C VAL A 142 -8.54 18.17 15.24
N PHE A 143 -7.68 17.68 14.37
CA PHE A 143 -7.83 17.78 12.91
C PHE A 143 -9.11 17.11 12.40
N VAL A 144 -9.46 15.93 12.91
CA VAL A 144 -10.64 15.17 12.47
C VAL A 144 -11.96 15.92 12.69
N ARG A 145 -12.02 16.83 13.67
CA ARG A 145 -13.22 17.62 13.95
C ARG A 145 -13.59 18.62 12.85
N PHE A 146 -12.60 19.00 12.04
CA PHE A 146 -12.77 20.03 11.01
C PHE A 146 -12.94 19.46 9.61
N VAL A 147 -12.64 18.18 9.41
CA VAL A 147 -12.73 17.53 8.09
C VAL A 147 -14.15 16.98 7.88
N PRO A 148 -14.84 17.43 6.81
CA PRO A 148 -16.25 17.05 6.60
C PRO A 148 -16.41 15.62 6.07
N ARG A 149 -15.46 15.09 5.28
CA ARG A 149 -15.56 13.80 4.62
C ARG A 149 -14.22 13.05 4.60
N TRP A 150 -14.31 11.73 4.61
CA TRP A 150 -13.16 10.83 4.64
C TRP A 150 -13.29 9.75 3.57
N ILE A 151 -12.13 9.33 3.04
CA ILE A 151 -12.01 8.13 2.21
C ILE A 151 -11.06 7.21 2.94
N SER A 152 -11.47 5.97 3.27
CA SER A 152 -10.62 4.97 3.92
C SER A 152 -10.16 3.90 2.94
N TYR A 153 -8.97 3.32 3.18
CA TYR A 153 -8.39 2.27 2.32
C TYR A 153 -9.09 0.91 2.48
N GLY A 154 -10.05 0.77 3.35
CA GLY A 154 -10.77 -0.46 3.64
C GLY A 154 -11.21 -0.51 5.10
N LYS A 155 -11.67 -1.68 5.54
CA LYS A 155 -12.26 -1.91 6.88
C LYS A 155 -11.34 -1.49 8.01
N THR A 156 -10.08 -1.93 8.00
CA THR A 156 -9.10 -1.65 9.07
C THR A 156 -8.78 -0.16 9.21
N SER A 157 -8.77 0.58 8.10
CA SER A 157 -8.60 2.04 8.11
C SER A 157 -9.89 2.74 8.55
N THR A 158 -11.06 2.20 8.20
CA THR A 158 -12.37 2.68 8.69
C THR A 158 -12.45 2.54 10.20
N GLU A 159 -12.07 1.39 10.77
CA GLU A 159 -12.02 1.15 12.21
C GLU A 159 -11.18 2.20 12.95
N TYR A 160 -10.02 2.55 12.39
CA TYR A 160 -9.19 3.61 12.95
C TYR A 160 -9.88 4.98 12.93
N LEU A 161 -10.57 5.34 11.84
CA LEU A 161 -11.31 6.60 11.73
C LEU A 161 -12.48 6.65 12.72
N LEU A 162 -13.20 5.53 12.89
CA LEU A 162 -14.25 5.38 13.89
C LEU A 162 -13.69 5.51 15.32
N HIS A 163 -12.54 4.91 15.60
CA HIS A 163 -11.83 5.06 16.89
C HIS A 163 -11.46 6.52 17.20
N LEU A 164 -11.18 7.34 16.18
CA LEU A 164 -10.97 8.79 16.35
C LEU A 164 -12.28 9.58 16.55
N GLY A 165 -13.44 8.92 16.56
CA GLY A 165 -14.75 9.53 16.76
C GLY A 165 -15.38 10.13 15.50
N ILE A 166 -14.93 9.73 14.31
CA ILE A 166 -15.54 10.17 13.05
C ILE A 166 -16.81 9.35 12.82
N PRO A 167 -17.99 9.97 12.61
CA PRO A 167 -19.22 9.24 12.31
C PRO A 167 -19.14 8.44 11.01
N ARG A 168 -19.73 7.23 10.99
CA ARG A 168 -19.66 6.30 9.83
C ARG A 168 -20.17 6.93 8.52
N GLU A 169 -21.19 7.76 8.59
CA GLU A 169 -21.78 8.45 7.44
C GLU A 169 -20.86 9.50 6.80
N LYS A 170 -19.77 9.88 7.48
CA LYS A 170 -18.72 10.76 6.94
C LYS A 170 -17.60 10.00 6.26
N ILE A 171 -17.60 8.67 6.31
CA ILE A 171 -16.53 7.82 5.78
C ILE A 171 -17.03 7.09 4.54
N LEU A 172 -16.39 7.35 3.40
CA LEU A 172 -16.47 6.51 2.23
C LEU A 172 -15.41 5.42 2.36
N GLU A 173 -15.84 4.20 2.60
CA GLU A 173 -14.96 3.04 2.61
C GLU A 173 -14.79 2.51 1.19
N ILE A 174 -13.53 2.44 0.75
CA ILE A 174 -13.14 1.82 -0.52
C ILE A 174 -12.13 0.72 -0.22
N GLN A 175 -11.69 -0.01 -1.25
CA GLN A 175 -10.46 -0.80 -1.18
C GLN A 175 -9.29 -0.03 -1.80
N ASN A 176 -8.08 -0.20 -1.25
CA ASN A 176 -6.89 0.20 -1.97
C ASN A 176 -6.67 -0.80 -3.13
N CYS A 177 -6.50 -0.32 -4.34
CA CYS A 177 -6.50 -1.14 -5.55
C CYS A 177 -5.22 -0.94 -6.38
N VAL A 178 -5.01 -1.86 -7.30
CA VAL A 178 -3.96 -1.82 -8.32
C VAL A 178 -4.61 -1.78 -9.70
N ASP A 179 -3.84 -1.51 -10.74
CA ASP A 179 -4.32 -1.63 -12.12
C ASP A 179 -4.51 -3.12 -12.46
N GLU A 180 -5.73 -3.61 -12.27
CA GLU A 180 -6.12 -5.00 -12.50
C GLU A 180 -5.84 -5.44 -13.94
N THR A 181 -5.93 -4.53 -14.90
CA THR A 181 -5.69 -4.85 -16.31
C THR A 181 -4.24 -5.21 -16.59
N LEU A 182 -3.31 -4.78 -15.74
CA LEU A 182 -1.90 -5.13 -15.83
C LEU A 182 -1.66 -6.58 -15.36
N PHE A 183 -2.29 -6.99 -14.25
CA PHE A 183 -2.00 -8.26 -13.59
C PHE A 183 -2.87 -9.44 -14.09
N SER A 184 -4.08 -9.17 -14.59
CA SER A 184 -4.99 -10.21 -15.10
C SER A 184 -4.64 -10.70 -16.51
N LYS A 185 -3.76 -10.00 -17.24
CA LYS A 185 -3.35 -10.40 -18.60
C LYS A 185 -2.59 -11.72 -18.59
N PRO A 186 -2.82 -12.60 -19.57
CA PRO A 186 -1.94 -13.73 -19.83
C PRO A 186 -0.52 -13.23 -20.08
N THR A 187 0.41 -13.63 -19.22
CA THR A 187 1.82 -13.20 -19.28
C THR A 187 2.69 -14.42 -19.05
N PRO A 188 3.71 -14.68 -19.87
CA PRO A 188 4.65 -15.77 -19.62
C PRO A 188 5.43 -15.51 -18.32
N PRO A 189 5.83 -16.56 -17.59
CA PRO A 189 6.64 -16.42 -16.39
C PRO A 189 8.00 -15.78 -16.71
N ALA A 190 8.47 -14.90 -15.80
CA ALA A 190 9.79 -14.27 -15.93
C ALA A 190 10.94 -15.23 -15.64
N PHE A 191 10.69 -16.24 -14.81
CA PHE A 191 11.69 -17.17 -14.30
C PHE A 191 11.12 -18.59 -14.24
N THR A 192 12.02 -19.57 -14.37
CA THR A 192 11.73 -20.97 -14.07
C THR A 192 12.66 -21.42 -12.96
N PHE A 193 12.08 -21.78 -11.82
CA PHE A 193 12.83 -22.28 -10.68
C PHE A 193 12.48 -23.74 -10.39
N SER A 194 13.46 -24.43 -9.84
CA SER A 194 13.34 -25.80 -9.35
C SER A 194 14.13 -25.94 -8.06
N PRO A 195 13.61 -26.65 -7.06
CA PRO A 195 12.36 -27.41 -7.02
C PRO A 195 11.11 -26.55 -6.91
N ARG A 196 9.97 -27.12 -7.26
CA ARG A 196 8.65 -26.53 -6.98
C ARG A 196 8.08 -27.14 -5.70
N PRO A 197 7.16 -26.45 -4.99
CA PRO A 197 6.59 -25.18 -5.36
C PRO A 197 7.56 -23.99 -5.18
N VAL A 198 7.28 -22.89 -5.90
CA VAL A 198 7.98 -21.62 -5.78
C VAL A 198 7.16 -20.69 -4.91
N LEU A 199 7.68 -20.34 -3.75
CA LEU A 199 7.11 -19.37 -2.83
C LEU A 199 7.73 -18.00 -3.09
N LEU A 200 6.92 -16.99 -3.30
CA LEU A 200 7.34 -15.65 -3.68
C LEU A 200 7.11 -14.66 -2.54
N TYR A 201 8.11 -13.85 -2.25
CA TYR A 201 7.99 -12.61 -1.49
C TYR A 201 8.24 -11.42 -2.43
N VAL A 202 7.43 -10.38 -2.31
CA VAL A 202 7.62 -9.11 -3.02
C VAL A 202 7.55 -7.96 -2.03
N GLY A 203 8.60 -7.12 -1.98
CA GLY A 203 8.60 -5.94 -1.13
C GLY A 203 9.98 -5.39 -0.80
N GLN A 204 10.00 -4.30 -0.05
CA GLN A 204 11.25 -3.74 0.47
C GLN A 204 11.89 -4.70 1.49
N LEU A 205 13.22 -4.81 1.46
CA LEU A 205 13.98 -5.59 2.42
C LEU A 205 14.34 -4.71 3.62
N ILE A 206 13.36 -4.55 4.51
CA ILE A 206 13.43 -3.78 5.77
C ILE A 206 12.75 -4.56 6.88
N GLU A 207 13.11 -4.29 8.13
CA GLU A 207 12.68 -5.05 9.33
C GLU A 207 11.15 -5.24 9.40
N ARG A 208 10.37 -4.16 9.21
CA ARG A 208 8.91 -4.23 9.33
C ARG A 208 8.22 -5.16 8.33
N LYS A 209 8.94 -5.63 7.31
CA LYS A 209 8.40 -6.57 6.30
C LYS A 209 8.54 -8.03 6.70
N GLY A 210 9.19 -8.33 7.83
CA GLY A 210 9.22 -9.66 8.44
C GLY A 210 9.93 -10.73 7.62
N VAL A 211 10.83 -10.33 6.70
CA VAL A 211 11.55 -11.29 5.84
C VAL A 211 12.47 -12.19 6.65
N ASP A 212 13.02 -11.71 7.72
CA ASP A 212 13.85 -12.48 8.64
C ASP A 212 13.07 -13.63 9.30
N LEU A 213 11.81 -13.41 9.68
CA LEU A 213 10.90 -14.43 10.20
C LEU A 213 10.49 -15.44 9.10
N LEU A 214 10.34 -14.97 7.86
CA LEU A 214 10.09 -15.85 6.72
C LEU A 214 11.27 -16.82 6.49
N LEU A 215 12.51 -16.33 6.55
CA LEU A 215 13.69 -17.18 6.41
C LEU A 215 13.79 -18.24 7.54
N GLU A 216 13.47 -17.85 8.77
CA GLU A 216 13.44 -18.77 9.91
C GLU A 216 12.37 -19.85 9.75
N SER A 217 11.15 -19.47 9.38
CA SER A 217 10.06 -20.42 9.11
C SER A 217 10.41 -21.34 7.94
N ALA A 218 10.96 -20.78 6.85
CA ALA A 218 11.40 -21.58 5.70
C ALA A 218 12.46 -22.63 6.08
N ALA A 219 13.40 -22.28 6.97
CA ALA A 219 14.41 -23.24 7.45
C ALA A 219 13.78 -24.35 8.29
N ARG A 220 12.84 -24.02 9.19
CA ARG A 220 12.13 -25.04 9.99
C ARG A 220 11.31 -25.97 9.11
N VAL A 221 10.59 -25.44 8.11
CA VAL A 221 9.81 -26.24 7.15
C VAL A 221 10.72 -27.11 6.28
N GLN A 222 11.86 -26.59 5.79
CA GLN A 222 12.87 -27.39 5.09
C GLN A 222 13.40 -28.53 5.96
N ASN A 223 13.68 -28.28 7.25
CA ASN A 223 14.20 -29.28 8.18
C ASN A 223 13.18 -30.38 8.53
N LYS A 224 11.89 -30.13 8.34
CA LYS A 224 10.81 -31.14 8.38
C LYS A 224 10.76 -32.04 7.12
N GLY A 225 11.68 -31.85 6.17
CA GLY A 225 11.80 -32.64 4.95
C GLY A 225 11.07 -32.07 3.73
N HIS A 226 10.47 -30.90 3.81
CA HIS A 226 9.83 -30.26 2.68
C HIS A 226 10.85 -29.64 1.71
N THR A 227 10.56 -29.75 0.42
CA THR A 227 11.40 -29.19 -0.65
C THR A 227 10.61 -28.15 -1.44
N PHE A 228 11.16 -26.95 -1.57
CA PHE A 228 10.54 -25.81 -2.26
C PHE A 228 11.62 -24.79 -2.64
N THR A 229 11.27 -23.84 -3.50
CA THR A 229 12.13 -22.67 -3.79
C THR A 229 11.50 -21.41 -3.16
N LEU A 230 12.30 -20.59 -2.48
CA LEU A 230 11.92 -19.30 -1.97
C LEU A 230 12.54 -18.19 -2.80
N VAL A 231 11.72 -17.33 -3.40
CA VAL A 231 12.15 -16.20 -4.24
C VAL A 231 11.77 -14.90 -3.56
N LEU A 232 12.75 -14.05 -3.30
CA LEU A 232 12.60 -12.76 -2.64
C LEU A 232 12.89 -11.66 -3.65
N VAL A 233 11.86 -10.91 -4.06
CA VAL A 233 11.97 -9.83 -5.05
C VAL A 233 11.88 -8.48 -4.37
N GLY A 234 12.97 -7.74 -4.36
CA GLY A 234 13.02 -6.43 -3.76
C GLY A 234 14.41 -5.97 -3.39
N ASP A 235 14.49 -4.73 -2.94
CA ASP A 235 15.72 -4.11 -2.46
C ASP A 235 15.48 -3.46 -1.09
N GLY A 236 16.55 -3.25 -0.35
CA GLY A 236 16.51 -2.58 0.94
C GLY A 236 17.81 -2.73 1.72
N PRO A 237 17.99 -1.94 2.79
CA PRO A 237 19.22 -1.94 3.61
C PRO A 237 19.47 -3.27 4.32
N GLU A 238 18.46 -4.12 4.49
CA GLU A 238 18.59 -5.41 5.16
C GLU A 238 19.03 -6.55 4.22
N LYS A 239 19.20 -6.29 2.91
CA LYS A 239 19.46 -7.33 1.90
C LYS A 239 20.66 -8.22 2.27
N GLU A 240 21.82 -7.60 2.49
CA GLU A 240 23.04 -8.35 2.80
C GLU A 240 22.96 -9.14 4.12
N ARG A 241 22.23 -8.59 5.11
CA ARG A 241 21.98 -9.30 6.38
C ARG A 241 21.09 -10.51 6.18
N LEU A 242 20.02 -10.36 5.38
CA LEU A 242 19.09 -11.44 5.06
C LEU A 242 19.74 -12.54 4.22
N GLU A 243 20.59 -12.19 3.26
CA GLU A 243 21.37 -13.16 2.46
C GLU A 243 22.30 -13.99 3.37
N ARG A 244 23.05 -13.34 4.29
CA ARG A 244 23.86 -14.04 5.27
C ARG A 244 23.03 -14.90 6.21
N LYS A 245 21.85 -14.43 6.65
CA LYS A 245 20.95 -15.19 7.50
C LYS A 245 20.44 -16.45 6.78
N ALA A 246 20.03 -16.34 5.51
CA ALA A 246 19.58 -17.49 4.71
C ALA A 246 20.68 -18.55 4.59
N LEU A 247 21.93 -18.13 4.35
CA LEU A 247 23.08 -19.03 4.30
C LEU A 247 23.36 -19.69 5.65
N GLY A 248 23.34 -18.91 6.74
CA GLY A 248 23.57 -19.42 8.10
C GLY A 248 22.47 -20.39 8.58
N LEU A 249 21.25 -20.26 8.08
CA LEU A 249 20.14 -21.20 8.33
C LEU A 249 20.21 -22.46 7.45
N GLY A 250 21.14 -22.56 6.52
CA GLY A 250 21.28 -23.71 5.62
C GLY A 250 20.15 -23.85 4.61
N LEU A 251 19.50 -22.76 4.24
CA LEU A 251 18.47 -22.78 3.20
C LEU A 251 19.07 -23.09 1.83
N ARG A 252 18.50 -24.07 1.11
CA ARG A 252 19.10 -24.64 -0.11
C ARG A 252 18.72 -23.90 -1.39
N HIS A 253 17.45 -23.49 -1.50
CA HIS A 253 16.87 -22.94 -2.72
C HIS A 253 16.25 -21.57 -2.43
N VAL A 254 17.11 -20.58 -2.13
CA VAL A 254 16.69 -19.19 -1.88
C VAL A 254 17.33 -18.27 -2.90
N HIS A 255 16.51 -17.42 -3.52
CA HIS A 255 16.95 -16.47 -4.54
C HIS A 255 16.55 -15.05 -4.16
N PHE A 256 17.53 -14.16 -4.06
CA PHE A 256 17.32 -12.72 -3.87
C PHE A 256 17.43 -12.01 -5.22
N LEU A 257 16.31 -11.51 -5.71
CA LEU A 257 16.22 -10.78 -6.96
C LEU A 257 16.03 -9.28 -6.71
N PRO A 258 16.61 -8.41 -7.54
CA PRO A 258 16.41 -6.98 -7.41
C PRO A 258 14.94 -6.58 -7.62
N SER A 259 14.57 -5.40 -7.14
CA SER A 259 13.26 -4.82 -7.41
C SER A 259 12.99 -4.71 -8.91
N ARG A 260 11.74 -4.93 -9.29
CA ARG A 260 11.28 -4.89 -10.69
C ARG A 260 10.36 -3.68 -10.91
N ARG A 261 10.28 -3.24 -12.15
CA ARG A 261 9.33 -2.21 -12.54
C ARG A 261 7.90 -2.78 -12.50
N PRO A 262 6.89 -1.96 -12.26
CA PRO A 262 5.50 -2.42 -12.20
C PRO A 262 5.05 -3.26 -13.41
N GLU A 263 5.56 -2.93 -14.61
CA GLU A 263 5.22 -3.62 -15.85
C GLU A 263 5.82 -5.03 -15.95
N GLU A 264 6.89 -5.31 -15.19
CA GLU A 264 7.57 -6.61 -15.17
C GLU A 264 6.96 -7.53 -14.10
N MET A 265 6.22 -6.95 -13.13
CA MET A 265 5.67 -7.70 -11.99
C MET A 265 4.70 -8.81 -12.37
N PRO A 266 3.80 -8.67 -13.37
CA PRO A 266 2.92 -9.78 -13.77
C PRO A 266 3.68 -11.06 -14.10
N ALA A 267 4.78 -10.96 -14.86
CA ALA A 267 5.63 -12.10 -15.21
C ALA A 267 6.33 -12.72 -13.98
N VAL A 268 6.67 -11.89 -12.98
CA VAL A 268 7.23 -12.35 -11.70
C VAL A 268 6.21 -13.17 -10.92
N TYR A 269 4.97 -12.67 -10.76
CA TYR A 269 3.91 -13.43 -10.08
C TYR A 269 3.62 -14.75 -10.79
N LYS A 270 3.54 -14.76 -12.13
CA LYS A 270 3.32 -16.00 -12.93
C LYS A 270 4.45 -17.02 -12.81
N SER A 271 5.60 -16.65 -12.25
CA SER A 271 6.71 -17.58 -11.98
C SER A 271 6.55 -18.37 -10.68
N ALA A 272 5.57 -18.01 -9.84
CA ALA A 272 5.39 -18.53 -8.49
C ALA A 272 4.10 -19.36 -8.35
N ASP A 273 4.07 -20.22 -7.32
CA ASP A 273 2.90 -21.02 -6.95
C ASP A 273 2.09 -20.37 -5.83
N ALA A 274 2.74 -19.55 -4.98
CA ALA A 274 2.07 -18.78 -3.93
C ALA A 274 2.86 -17.53 -3.55
N LEU A 275 2.14 -16.47 -3.11
CA LEU A 275 2.74 -15.31 -2.45
C LEU A 275 2.74 -15.53 -0.93
N VAL A 276 3.88 -15.22 -0.30
CA VAL A 276 4.02 -15.14 1.17
C VAL A 276 4.21 -13.68 1.57
N PHE A 277 3.29 -13.13 2.37
CA PHE A 277 3.33 -11.75 2.82
C PHE A 277 3.45 -11.65 4.36
N PRO A 278 4.68 -11.74 4.92
CA PRO A 278 4.94 -11.88 6.36
C PRO A 278 5.07 -10.55 7.10
N THR A 279 4.49 -9.48 6.57
CA THR A 279 4.70 -8.12 7.09
C THR A 279 4.29 -7.99 8.56
N LEU A 280 5.09 -7.25 9.34
CA LEU A 280 4.79 -6.88 10.73
C LEU A 280 3.98 -5.58 10.81
N GLU A 281 3.97 -4.81 9.74
CA GLU A 281 3.24 -3.55 9.66
C GLU A 281 3.03 -3.14 8.20
N ASP A 282 1.78 -3.11 7.75
CA ASP A 282 1.41 -2.51 6.47
C ASP A 282 0.01 -1.91 6.55
N VAL A 283 -0.17 -0.72 6.00
CA VAL A 283 -1.48 -0.05 5.97
C VAL A 283 -2.49 -0.76 5.06
N TRP A 284 -1.97 -1.53 4.04
CA TRP A 284 -2.80 -2.33 3.14
C TRP A 284 -2.05 -3.60 2.72
N GLY A 285 -1.08 -3.50 1.81
CA GLY A 285 -0.36 -4.63 1.22
C GLY A 285 -0.79 -4.89 -0.22
N LEU A 286 -0.55 -3.92 -1.12
CA LEU A 286 -0.97 -4.02 -2.53
C LEU A 286 -0.42 -5.23 -3.28
N VAL A 287 0.72 -5.78 -2.85
CA VAL A 287 1.28 -7.01 -3.42
C VAL A 287 0.32 -8.20 -3.31
N VAL A 288 -0.60 -8.18 -2.32
CA VAL A 288 -1.67 -9.17 -2.18
C VAL A 288 -2.69 -9.02 -3.32
N ASN A 289 -3.13 -7.78 -3.62
CA ASN A 289 -4.01 -7.54 -4.77
C ASN A 289 -3.33 -7.96 -6.09
N GLU A 290 -2.04 -7.65 -6.26
CA GLU A 290 -1.25 -7.99 -7.44
C GLU A 290 -1.18 -9.51 -7.65
N ALA A 291 -0.93 -10.27 -6.57
CA ALA A 291 -0.88 -11.73 -6.60
C ALA A 291 -2.25 -12.35 -6.94
N LEU A 292 -3.31 -11.90 -6.26
CA LEU A 292 -4.68 -12.40 -6.50
C LEU A 292 -5.13 -12.11 -7.95
N TRP A 293 -4.92 -10.89 -8.48
CA TRP A 293 -5.19 -10.56 -9.88
C TRP A 293 -4.30 -11.36 -10.85
N SER A 294 -3.10 -11.78 -10.42
CA SER A 294 -2.23 -12.65 -11.20
C SER A 294 -2.64 -14.12 -11.13
N GLY A 295 -3.66 -14.48 -10.35
CA GLY A 295 -4.18 -15.84 -10.23
C GLY A 295 -3.33 -16.77 -9.37
N ILE A 296 -2.51 -16.24 -8.44
CA ILE A 296 -1.78 -17.07 -7.48
C ILE A 296 -2.33 -16.90 -6.05
N PRO A 297 -2.43 -17.98 -5.28
CA PRO A 297 -2.89 -17.92 -3.90
C PRO A 297 -1.90 -17.17 -3.01
N VAL A 298 -2.41 -16.67 -1.89
CA VAL A 298 -1.64 -15.84 -0.95
C VAL A 298 -1.77 -16.40 0.46
N ILE A 299 -0.67 -16.46 1.21
CA ILE A 299 -0.69 -16.46 2.67
C ILE A 299 -0.25 -15.09 3.18
N SER A 300 -0.99 -14.51 4.10
CA SER A 300 -0.78 -13.13 4.55
C SER A 300 -0.84 -12.99 6.06
N SER A 301 0.09 -12.17 6.56
CA SER A 301 0.12 -11.75 7.95
C SER A 301 -1.17 -11.02 8.37
N ILE A 302 -1.63 -11.30 9.59
CA ILE A 302 -2.74 -10.59 10.22
C ILE A 302 -2.45 -9.09 10.44
N TYR A 303 -1.19 -8.66 10.34
CA TYR A 303 -0.76 -7.27 10.52
C TYR A 303 -0.79 -6.44 9.22
N ALA A 304 -1.23 -7.02 8.12
CA ALA A 304 -1.51 -6.28 6.89
C ALA A 304 -2.96 -5.81 6.84
N GLY A 305 -3.17 -4.54 6.51
CA GLY A 305 -4.51 -3.94 6.51
C GLY A 305 -5.51 -4.59 5.55
N CYS A 306 -5.03 -5.19 4.46
CA CYS A 306 -5.86 -5.91 3.49
C CYS A 306 -6.31 -7.30 3.96
N THR A 307 -5.53 -7.95 4.84
CA THR A 307 -5.71 -9.37 5.17
C THR A 307 -7.13 -9.73 5.63
N PRO A 308 -7.76 -9.01 6.57
CA PRO A 308 -9.11 -9.38 7.01
C PRO A 308 -10.20 -9.17 5.97
N GLU A 309 -9.87 -8.55 4.83
CA GLU A 309 -10.84 -8.16 3.81
C GLU A 309 -10.74 -9.00 2.53
N ILE A 310 -9.51 -9.28 2.07
CA ILE A 310 -9.28 -9.93 0.78
C ILE A 310 -8.52 -11.26 0.85
N VAL A 311 -8.13 -11.70 2.05
CA VAL A 311 -7.45 -12.99 2.24
C VAL A 311 -8.36 -13.92 3.04
N PRO A 312 -8.66 -15.14 2.58
CA PRO A 312 -9.50 -16.07 3.29
C PRO A 312 -8.88 -16.45 4.65
N PRO A 313 -9.70 -16.72 5.69
CA PRO A 313 -9.23 -16.94 7.07
C PRO A 313 -8.13 -18.05 7.17
N GLU A 314 -8.29 -19.11 6.43
CA GLU A 314 -7.37 -20.26 6.42
C GLU A 314 -5.99 -19.92 5.84
N ASN A 315 -5.87 -18.86 5.06
CA ASN A 315 -4.61 -18.39 4.49
C ASN A 315 -3.97 -17.25 5.32
N ARG A 316 -4.50 -16.95 6.50
CA ARG A 316 -3.95 -15.92 7.40
C ARG A 316 -3.03 -16.56 8.42
N PHE A 317 -2.03 -15.81 8.90
CA PHE A 317 -1.13 -16.25 9.96
C PHE A 317 -0.58 -15.08 10.77
N ASP A 318 -0.17 -15.36 12.01
CA ASP A 318 0.61 -14.44 12.83
C ASP A 318 2.11 -14.72 12.63
N PRO A 319 2.88 -13.83 11.98
CA PRO A 319 4.32 -14.02 11.78
C PRO A 319 5.13 -14.00 13.09
N LEU A 320 4.56 -13.50 14.19
CA LEU A 320 5.18 -13.50 15.51
C LEU A 320 4.94 -14.81 16.28
N ASN A 321 4.06 -15.66 15.78
CA ASN A 321 3.85 -17.01 16.28
C ASN A 321 4.55 -18.03 15.32
N PRO A 322 5.70 -18.61 15.71
CA PRO A 322 6.45 -19.51 14.83
C PRO A 322 5.65 -20.74 14.37
N GLU A 323 4.81 -21.31 15.25
CA GLU A 323 4.03 -22.52 14.93
C GLU A 323 2.94 -22.19 13.89
N ASP A 324 2.25 -21.07 14.05
CA ASP A 324 1.22 -20.60 13.11
C ASP A 324 1.82 -20.26 11.74
N PHE A 325 2.98 -19.57 11.73
CA PHE A 325 3.67 -19.26 10.49
C PHE A 325 4.17 -20.52 9.77
N ASP A 326 4.78 -21.46 10.51
CA ASP A 326 5.27 -22.71 9.95
C ASP A 326 4.10 -23.53 9.34
N ALA A 327 2.98 -23.63 10.05
CA ALA A 327 1.79 -24.32 9.55
C ALA A 327 1.23 -23.67 8.26
N ALA A 328 1.18 -22.35 8.21
CA ALA A 328 0.75 -21.62 7.01
C ALA A 328 1.71 -21.86 5.83
N LEU A 329 3.03 -21.83 6.10
CA LEU A 329 4.04 -22.07 5.07
C LEU A 329 4.02 -23.52 4.58
N GLU A 330 3.80 -24.51 5.46
CA GLU A 330 3.63 -25.92 5.08
C GLU A 330 2.42 -26.13 4.16
N ARG A 331 1.27 -25.50 4.45
CA ARG A 331 0.11 -25.53 3.56
C ARG A 331 0.45 -24.97 2.18
N ALA A 332 1.20 -23.85 2.14
CA ALA A 332 1.64 -23.27 0.88
C ALA A 332 2.55 -24.22 0.09
N VAL A 333 3.50 -24.89 0.77
CA VAL A 333 4.39 -25.87 0.16
C VAL A 333 3.65 -27.11 -0.35
N LYS A 334 2.58 -27.54 0.34
CA LYS A 334 1.75 -28.69 -0.06
C LYS A 334 0.71 -28.35 -1.15
N GLY A 335 0.55 -27.06 -1.49
CA GLY A 335 -0.50 -26.63 -2.42
C GLY A 335 -1.91 -26.67 -1.82
N GLU A 336 -2.03 -26.62 -0.50
CA GLU A 336 -3.28 -26.72 0.27
C GLU A 336 -3.89 -25.33 0.60
N LEU A 337 -3.56 -24.32 -0.19
CA LEU A 337 -4.11 -22.98 0.01
C LEU A 337 -5.48 -22.83 -0.66
N ALA A 338 -6.35 -22.03 -0.04
CA ALA A 338 -7.55 -21.56 -0.71
C ALA A 338 -7.16 -20.83 -2.00
N PRO A 339 -7.89 -21.10 -3.11
CA PRO A 339 -7.59 -20.49 -4.41
C PRO A 339 -7.75 -18.96 -4.37
N PRO A 340 -7.09 -18.24 -5.29
CA PRO A 340 -7.26 -16.79 -5.40
C PRO A 340 -8.70 -16.45 -5.80
N ASP A 341 -9.34 -15.56 -5.03
CA ASP A 341 -10.67 -15.04 -5.31
C ASP A 341 -10.56 -13.55 -5.69
N THR A 342 -10.81 -13.24 -6.96
CA THR A 342 -10.81 -11.87 -7.45
C THR A 342 -12.16 -11.16 -7.29
N SER A 343 -13.23 -11.88 -6.94
CA SER A 343 -14.56 -11.29 -6.74
C SER A 343 -14.66 -10.38 -5.52
N VAL A 344 -13.73 -10.55 -4.58
CA VAL A 344 -13.63 -9.69 -3.38
C VAL A 344 -12.85 -8.40 -3.63
N LEU A 345 -12.24 -8.23 -4.81
CA LEU A 345 -11.39 -7.09 -5.16
C LEU A 345 -12.17 -6.03 -5.93
N LEU A 346 -11.94 -4.77 -5.57
CA LEU A 346 -12.42 -3.63 -6.35
C LEU A 346 -11.42 -3.26 -7.46
N THR A 347 -11.95 -3.01 -8.64
CA THR A 347 -11.20 -2.45 -9.78
C THR A 347 -10.90 -0.96 -9.56
N CYS A 348 -9.90 -0.43 -10.26
CA CYS A 348 -9.62 1.01 -10.23
C CYS A 348 -10.81 1.86 -10.70
N GLU A 349 -11.60 1.35 -11.64
CA GLU A 349 -12.77 2.06 -12.16
C GLU A 349 -13.90 2.11 -11.13
N GLU A 350 -14.17 1.02 -10.42
CA GLU A 350 -15.14 0.98 -9.32
C GLU A 350 -14.76 1.93 -8.20
N VAL A 351 -13.50 1.92 -7.76
CA VAL A 351 -13.00 2.84 -6.74
C VAL A 351 -13.15 4.31 -7.18
N ALA A 352 -12.79 4.63 -8.43
CA ALA A 352 -12.93 5.98 -8.95
C ALA A 352 -14.40 6.41 -9.04
N ARG A 353 -15.29 5.51 -9.46
CA ARG A 353 -16.75 5.74 -9.52
C ARG A 353 -17.32 5.99 -8.14
N MET A 354 -16.98 5.16 -7.13
CA MET A 354 -17.42 5.33 -5.75
C MET A 354 -17.04 6.71 -5.20
N ILE A 355 -15.81 7.15 -5.45
CA ILE A 355 -15.33 8.47 -5.04
C ILE A 355 -16.09 9.58 -5.79
N ALA A 356 -16.30 9.43 -7.09
CA ALA A 356 -17.01 10.42 -7.90
C ALA A 356 -18.46 10.59 -7.47
N GLU A 357 -19.16 9.48 -7.23
CA GLU A 357 -20.55 9.50 -6.75
C GLU A 357 -20.69 10.13 -5.35
N ASP A 358 -19.74 9.86 -4.45
CA ASP A 358 -19.76 10.47 -3.11
C ASP A 358 -19.55 11.98 -3.19
N ILE A 359 -18.63 12.45 -4.04
CA ILE A 359 -18.40 13.89 -4.29
C ILE A 359 -19.67 14.54 -4.89
N GLN A 360 -20.24 13.95 -5.94
CA GLN A 360 -21.44 14.48 -6.59
C GLN A 360 -22.62 14.54 -5.63
N ARG A 361 -22.83 13.48 -4.84
CA ARG A 361 -23.90 13.38 -3.84
C ARG A 361 -23.76 14.39 -2.70
N PHE A 362 -22.52 14.68 -2.31
CA PHE A 362 -22.23 15.68 -1.28
C PHE A 362 -22.49 17.10 -1.76
N LEU A 363 -22.16 17.39 -3.04
CA LEU A 363 -22.34 18.72 -3.64
C LEU A 363 -23.79 19.02 -4.05
N ALA A 364 -24.62 18.00 -4.22
CA ALA A 364 -26.04 18.13 -4.53
C ALA A 364 -26.92 18.46 -3.31
N ARG A 365 -26.36 18.40 -2.11
CA ARG A 365 -27.00 18.79 -0.82
C ARG A 365 -26.73 20.24 -0.50
#